data_ac2b6f0fd62cc7813c0b4582e9c8eb95
#
_entry.id   ac2b6f0fd62cc7813c0b4582e9c8eb95
#
_cell.length_a   1.000
_cell.length_b   1.000
_cell.length_c   1.000
_cell.angle_alpha   90.00
_cell.angle_beta   90.00
_cell.angle_gamma   90.00
#
_symmetry.space_group_name_H-M   'P 1'
#
loop_
_entity.id
_entity.type
_entity.pdbx_description
1 polymer ?
#
loop_
_entity_poly.entity_id
_entity_poly.type
_entity_poly.pdbx_seq_one_letter_code
_entity_poly.pdbx_strand_id
1 'polypeptide(L)'
;MTNSRNKGASFEREIANSLNNSLGLKKPLKRILEQTREKHLPDLILGKWFIECKRYGQGAEPLEGWWDQVIASIPEDGYPALIYKFNHRPIKVRVPLHTVNDLSLIHI
;
A
#
# COMPACT_ATOMS: atom_id res chain seq x y z
N MET A 1 13.91 3.21 20.46
CA MET A 1 12.72 2.41 20.11
C MET A 1 11.84 3.18 19.13
N THR A 2 11.51 2.56 18.03
CA THR A 2 10.65 3.19 17.03
C THR A 2 9.19 2.97 17.40
N ASN A 3 8.41 4.06 17.50
CA ASN A 3 6.99 3.91 17.76
C ASN A 3 6.27 3.47 16.47
N SER A 4 5.05 2.98 16.59
CA SER A 4 4.30 2.44 15.46
C SER A 4 4.03 3.48 14.38
N ARG A 5 3.91 4.75 14.76
CA ARG A 5 3.68 5.83 13.81
C ARG A 5 4.89 6.02 12.89
N ASN A 6 6.08 6.06 13.46
CA ASN A 6 7.32 6.22 12.67
C ASN A 6 7.58 4.98 11.81
N LYS A 7 7.30 3.80 12.36
CA LYS A 7 7.45 2.54 11.65
C LYS A 7 6.55 2.52 10.41
N GLY A 8 5.31 2.97 10.55
CA GLY A 8 4.37 3.03 9.44
C GLY A 8 4.82 4.00 8.35
N ALA A 9 5.23 5.20 8.74
CA ALA A 9 5.68 6.21 7.79
C ALA A 9 6.94 5.76 7.04
N SER A 10 7.87 5.11 7.75
CA SER A 10 9.08 4.58 7.11
C SER A 10 8.75 3.50 6.10
N PHE A 11 7.80 2.63 6.41
CA PHE A 11 7.38 1.57 5.52
C PHE A 11 6.72 2.13 4.26
N GLU A 12 5.85 3.14 4.41
CA GLU A 12 5.23 3.78 3.25
C GLU A 12 6.29 4.36 2.31
N ARG A 13 7.31 5.00 2.84
CA ARG A 13 8.40 5.54 2.03
C ARG A 13 9.22 4.43 1.38
N GLU A 14 9.46 3.36 2.11
CA GLU A 14 10.17 2.20 1.57
C GLU A 14 9.45 1.61 0.36
N ILE A 15 8.12 1.43 0.48
CA ILE A 15 7.31 0.88 -0.60
C ILE A 15 7.29 1.86 -1.79
N ALA A 16 7.11 3.15 -1.52
CA ALA A 16 7.11 4.15 -2.59
C ALA A 16 8.43 4.12 -3.36
N ASN A 17 9.56 4.05 -2.65
CA ASN A 17 10.88 4.00 -3.28
C ASN A 17 11.07 2.71 -4.08
N SER A 18 10.63 1.57 -3.54
CA SER A 18 10.73 0.29 -4.24
C SER A 18 9.96 0.31 -5.55
N LEU A 19 8.74 0.84 -5.52
CA LEU A 19 7.91 0.91 -6.72
C LEU A 19 8.50 1.87 -7.73
N ASN A 20 9.00 3.03 -7.28
CA ASN A 20 9.64 4.00 -8.15
C ASN A 20 10.84 3.38 -8.87
N ASN A 21 11.67 2.63 -8.14
CA ASN A 21 12.86 1.99 -8.69
C ASN A 21 12.50 0.83 -9.62
N SER A 22 11.57 -0.02 -9.21
CA SER A 22 11.20 -1.21 -9.98
C SER A 22 10.45 -0.90 -11.24
N LEU A 23 9.60 0.13 -11.21
CA LEU A 23 8.73 0.46 -12.34
C LEU A 23 9.28 1.58 -13.22
N GLY A 24 10.31 2.27 -12.78
CA GLY A 24 10.89 3.37 -13.52
C GLY A 24 9.88 4.48 -13.80
N LEU A 25 9.10 4.85 -12.78
CA LEU A 25 8.03 5.82 -12.95
C LEU A 25 8.57 7.19 -13.34
N LYS A 26 7.94 7.81 -14.33
CA LYS A 26 8.32 9.18 -14.76
C LYS A 26 8.03 10.19 -13.66
N LYS A 27 6.92 10.01 -12.98
CA LYS A 27 6.51 10.84 -11.87
C LYS A 27 6.60 10.01 -10.59
N PRO A 28 7.52 10.33 -9.69
CA PRO A 28 7.71 9.52 -8.49
C PRO A 28 6.46 9.44 -7.62
N LEU A 29 6.22 8.24 -7.12
CA LEU A 29 5.13 7.98 -6.20
C LEU A 29 5.50 8.54 -4.83
N LYS A 30 4.56 9.23 -4.18
CA LYS A 30 4.79 9.84 -2.87
C LYS A 30 3.65 9.51 -1.93
N ARG A 31 3.94 9.54 -0.63
CA ARG A 31 2.94 9.35 0.41
C ARG A 31 1.88 10.44 0.32
N ILE A 32 0.65 10.08 0.63
CA ILE A 32 -0.45 11.05 0.72
C ILE A 32 -0.49 11.55 2.16
N LEU A 33 -0.05 12.77 2.36
CA LEU A 33 0.04 13.35 3.71
C LEU A 33 -1.31 13.84 4.20
N GLU A 34 -2.23 14.13 3.29
CA GLU A 34 -3.56 14.64 3.62
C GLU A 34 -4.45 13.60 4.29
N GLN A 35 -4.05 12.35 4.30
CA GLN A 35 -4.86 11.29 4.93
C GLN A 35 -5.13 11.54 6.40
N THR A 36 -4.38 12.42 7.03
CA THR A 36 -4.63 12.80 8.41
C THR A 36 -5.89 13.65 8.56
N ARG A 37 -6.31 14.30 7.48
CA ARG A 37 -7.48 15.18 7.47
C ARG A 37 -8.68 14.49 6.83
N GLU A 38 -8.42 13.72 5.79
CA GLU A 38 -9.45 13.03 5.03
C GLU A 38 -9.46 11.56 5.44
N LYS A 39 -10.61 11.11 5.87
CA LYS A 39 -10.79 9.75 6.30
C LYS A 39 -10.78 8.81 5.14
N HIS A 40 -10.35 7.99 4.74
CA HIS A 40 -10.45 7.06 3.61
C HIS A 40 -9.54 7.37 2.44
N LEU A 41 -8.53 8.22 2.65
CA LEU A 41 -7.48 8.34 1.65
C LEU A 41 -6.49 7.20 1.82
N PRO A 42 -6.02 6.60 0.72
CA PRO A 42 -5.00 5.56 0.79
C PRO A 42 -3.63 6.15 1.09
N ASP A 43 -2.68 5.30 1.44
CA ASP A 43 -1.31 5.76 1.69
C ASP A 43 -0.59 6.16 0.41
N LEU A 44 -0.83 5.42 -0.67
CA LEU A 44 -0.20 5.66 -1.97
C LEU A 44 -1.23 5.46 -3.08
N ILE A 45 -1.06 6.19 -4.19
CA ILE A 45 -1.89 5.99 -5.38
C ILE A 45 -0.97 5.82 -6.58
N LEU A 46 -1.19 4.76 -7.36
CA LEU A 46 -0.46 4.48 -8.57
C LEU A 46 -1.47 4.15 -9.67
N GLY A 47 -1.81 5.16 -10.48
CA GLY A 47 -2.86 5.01 -11.50
C GLY A 47 -4.18 4.65 -10.85
N LYS A 48 -4.74 3.49 -11.21
CA LYS A 48 -5.98 2.99 -10.61
C LYS A 48 -5.76 2.24 -9.30
N TRP A 49 -4.50 2.04 -8.92
CA TRP A 49 -4.16 1.29 -7.72
C TRP A 49 -4.16 2.21 -6.51
N PHE A 50 -4.98 1.86 -5.52
CA PHE A 50 -5.08 2.57 -4.26
C PHE A 50 -4.48 1.67 -3.20
N ILE A 51 -3.33 2.08 -2.67
CA ILE A 51 -2.45 1.22 -1.89
C ILE A 51 -2.47 1.63 -0.42
N GLU A 52 -2.77 0.66 0.45
CA GLU A 52 -2.66 0.80 1.89
C GLU A 52 -1.43 0.02 2.35
N CYS A 53 -0.61 0.64 3.19
CA CYS A 53 0.60 0.01 3.70
C CYS A 53 0.47 -0.24 5.20
N LYS A 54 0.77 -1.47 5.65
CA LYS A 54 0.70 -1.85 7.05
C LYS A 54 1.99 -2.52 7.49
N ARG A 55 2.58 -2.01 8.57
CA ARG A 55 3.83 -2.53 9.11
C ARG A 55 3.67 -2.80 10.61
N TYR A 56 3.74 -4.06 10.99
CA TYR A 56 3.56 -4.48 12.39
C TYR A 56 4.68 -5.39 12.85
N GLY A 57 4.84 -5.45 14.18
CA GLY A 57 5.90 -6.25 14.76
C GLY A 57 5.61 -7.74 14.71
N GLN A 58 4.45 -8.14 15.21
CA GLN A 58 4.11 -9.55 15.36
C GLN A 58 2.89 -9.92 14.54
N GLY A 59 2.90 -11.17 14.05
CA GLY A 59 1.82 -11.69 13.24
C GLY A 59 2.34 -12.27 11.94
N ALA A 60 1.45 -12.76 11.11
CA ALA A 60 1.79 -13.34 9.82
C ALA A 60 0.80 -12.94 8.73
N GLU A 61 -0.44 -12.75 9.11
CA GLU A 61 -1.50 -12.43 8.16
C GLU A 61 -2.20 -11.15 8.57
N PRO A 62 -2.69 -10.37 7.60
CA PRO A 62 -3.34 -9.10 7.90
C PRO A 62 -4.69 -9.31 8.58
N LEU A 63 -5.08 -8.33 9.39
CA LEU A 63 -6.41 -8.31 9.97
C LEU A 63 -7.43 -7.99 8.88
N GLU A 64 -8.61 -8.59 8.95
CA GLU A 64 -9.65 -8.31 7.96
C GLU A 64 -10.04 -6.82 7.94
N GLY A 65 -9.99 -6.17 9.09
CA GLY A 65 -10.27 -4.74 9.16
C GLY A 65 -9.36 -3.89 8.28
N TRP A 66 -8.12 -4.33 8.06
CA TRP A 66 -7.20 -3.62 7.17
C TRP A 66 -7.69 -3.67 5.72
N TRP A 67 -8.18 -4.82 5.30
CA TRP A 67 -8.71 -4.98 3.96
C TRP A 67 -9.98 -4.16 3.77
N ASP A 68 -10.87 -4.18 4.76
CA ASP A 68 -12.09 -3.38 4.73
C ASP A 68 -11.76 -1.90 4.62
N GLN A 69 -10.71 -1.46 5.30
CA GLN A 69 -10.24 -0.08 5.25
C GLN A 69 -9.81 0.30 3.82
N VAL A 70 -9.08 -0.60 3.15
CA VAL A 70 -8.65 -0.36 1.78
C VAL A 70 -9.87 -0.22 0.87
N ILE A 71 -10.80 -1.16 0.98
CA ILE A 71 -12.00 -1.15 0.15
C ILE A 71 -12.80 0.15 0.36
N ALA A 72 -12.89 0.61 1.60
CA ALA A 72 -13.62 1.83 1.92
C ALA A 72 -12.96 3.09 1.36
N SER A 73 -11.67 3.03 1.04
CA SER A 73 -10.91 4.19 0.59
C SER A 73 -10.83 4.35 -0.92
N ILE A 74 -11.32 3.38 -1.69
CA ILE A 74 -11.18 3.43 -3.15
C ILE A 74 -12.46 3.86 -3.84
N PRO A 75 -12.36 4.50 -5.02
CA PRO A 75 -13.54 4.76 -5.85
C PRO A 75 -14.03 3.47 -6.48
N GLU A 76 -15.22 3.51 -7.04
CA GLU A 76 -15.87 2.32 -7.59
C GLU A 76 -15.01 1.58 -8.61
N ASP A 77 -14.29 2.32 -9.44
CA ASP A 77 -13.45 1.72 -10.48
C ASP A 77 -11.98 1.61 -10.09
N GLY A 78 -11.66 1.83 -8.82
CA GLY A 78 -10.28 1.70 -8.35
C GLY A 78 -9.92 0.27 -8.00
N TYR A 79 -8.62 -0.01 -7.99
CA TYR A 79 -8.08 -1.33 -7.63
C TYR A 79 -7.45 -1.24 -6.24
N PRO A 80 -7.92 -2.04 -5.28
CA PRO A 80 -7.34 -2.03 -3.94
C PRO A 80 -6.08 -2.88 -3.86
N ALA A 81 -5.11 -2.40 -3.10
CA ALA A 81 -3.92 -3.19 -2.79
C ALA A 81 -3.53 -2.95 -1.34
N LEU A 82 -3.30 -4.04 -0.62
CA LEU A 82 -2.81 -3.99 0.75
C LEU A 82 -1.39 -4.55 0.75
N ILE A 83 -0.41 -3.68 1.01
CA ILE A 83 0.99 -4.09 1.11
C ILE A 83 1.35 -4.11 2.58
N TYR A 84 1.86 -5.24 3.07
CA TYR A 84 2.08 -5.39 4.49
C TYR A 84 3.35 -6.17 4.80
N LYS A 85 3.87 -5.94 6.00
CA LYS A 85 5.04 -6.65 6.48
C LYS A 85 4.95 -6.83 7.99
N PHE A 86 5.26 -8.03 8.45
CA PHE A 86 5.49 -8.33 9.87
C PHE A 86 6.98 -8.58 10.08
N ASN A 87 7.44 -8.45 11.32
CA ASN A 87 8.85 -8.69 11.62
C ASN A 87 9.27 -10.09 11.17
N HIS A 88 10.45 -10.19 10.57
CA HIS A 88 11.03 -11.47 10.12
C HIS A 88 10.22 -12.18 9.04
N ARG A 89 9.30 -11.47 8.40
CA ARG A 89 8.49 -11.98 7.29
C ARG A 89 8.74 -11.14 6.05
N PRO A 90 8.55 -11.70 4.86
CA PRO A 90 8.71 -10.91 3.64
C PRO A 90 7.58 -9.92 3.46
N ILE A 91 7.81 -8.90 2.65
CA ILE A 91 6.76 -7.98 2.23
C ILE A 91 5.80 -8.76 1.34
N LYS A 92 4.51 -8.63 1.62
CA LYS A 92 3.46 -9.29 0.85
C LYS A 92 2.44 -8.27 0.37
N VAL A 93 1.71 -8.64 -0.68
CA VAL A 93 0.63 -7.82 -1.20
C VAL A 93 -0.63 -8.66 -1.35
N ARG A 94 -1.77 -8.06 -0.98
CA ARG A 94 -3.08 -8.65 -1.21
C ARG A 94 -3.82 -7.79 -2.22
N VAL A 95 -4.28 -8.41 -3.30
CA VAL A 95 -5.07 -7.76 -4.34
C VAL A 95 -6.19 -8.72 -4.75
N PRO A 96 -7.29 -8.22 -5.31
CA PRO A 96 -8.32 -9.11 -5.85
C PRO A 96 -7.76 -9.91 -7.03
N LEU A 97 -8.11 -11.17 -7.11
CA LEU A 97 -7.58 -12.07 -8.14
C LEU A 97 -7.78 -11.51 -9.55
N HIS A 98 -8.94 -10.91 -9.81
CA HIS A 98 -9.24 -10.40 -11.15
C HIS A 98 -8.33 -9.25 -11.59
N THR A 99 -7.59 -8.64 -10.68
CA THR A 99 -6.69 -7.53 -11.02
C THR A 99 -5.26 -7.98 -11.32
N VAL A 100 -4.95 -9.26 -11.17
CA VAL A 100 -3.58 -9.76 -11.32
C VAL A 100 -3.02 -9.51 -12.72
N ASN A 101 -3.83 -9.68 -13.74
CA ASN A 101 -3.38 -9.42 -15.11
C ASN A 101 -3.03 -7.95 -15.33
N ASP A 102 -3.82 -7.05 -14.74
CA ASP A 102 -3.56 -5.62 -14.85
C ASP A 102 -2.30 -5.22 -14.11
N LEU A 103 -2.00 -5.93 -13.02
CA LEU A 103 -0.78 -5.68 -12.24
C LEU A 103 0.47 -5.87 -13.09
N SER A 104 0.47 -6.86 -13.98
CA SER A 104 1.61 -7.12 -14.85
C SER A 104 1.80 -6.03 -15.91
N LEU A 105 0.75 -5.29 -16.23
CA LEU A 105 0.84 -4.22 -17.23
C LEU A 105 1.51 -2.96 -16.71
N ILE A 106 1.68 -2.84 -15.40
CA ILE A 106 2.34 -1.66 -14.81
C ILE A 106 3.79 -1.56 -15.29
N HIS A 107 4.40 -2.67 -15.64
CA HIS A 107 5.79 -2.72 -16.10
C HIS A 107 5.98 -2.24 -17.55
N ILE A 108 4.92 -2.01 -18.24
CA ILE A 108 4.95 -1.59 -19.65
C ILE A 108 4.81 -0.05 -19.78
#